data_fa71c2757d1b01e8a5c99c39f7e40e69
#
_entry.id   fa71c2757d1b01e8a5c99c39f7e40e69
#
_cell.length_a   1.000
_cell.length_b   1.000
_cell.length_c   1.000
_cell.angle_alpha   90.00
_cell.angle_beta   90.00
_cell.angle_gamma   90.00
#
_symmetry.space_group_name_H-M   'P 1'
#
loop_
_entity.id
_entity.type
_entity.pdbx_description
1 polymer ?
#
loop_
_entity_poly.entity_id
_entity_poly.type
_entity_poly.pdbx_seq_one_letter_code
_entity_poly.pdbx_strand_id
1 'polypeptide(L)'
;DLAIAAAYVVLYQTDPEATLEALVLGYHTVNPLQPEELDLLWPLLQMRLAVSVVNSAKMAQVDPDDPYVVISQAPAWQFLEQNTVHAGLLLARLRVACGFPITSSAEAVHAYLKKMRGHFAPVIAANLSVAPMWSLSVEQSCVPVDPFELSSSEAAQVVGALASEGAVCLGYYKEPRLIYTAPAFYKGPWKASDRRTVHLGIDVFAPQGTDISAPMTGRVHVVENRTTSLDYGGIIILMHEIPDGGHFYTFYGHLDPSVCETLF
;
A
#
# COMPACT_ATOMS: atom_id res chain seq x y z
N ASP A 1 -6.67 10.25 -26.15
CA ASP A 1 -8.00 9.61 -26.33
C ASP A 1 -8.29 8.58 -25.22
N LEU A 2 -7.30 7.80 -24.74
CA LEU A 2 -7.50 6.80 -23.70
C LEU A 2 -8.08 7.40 -22.39
N ALA A 3 -7.53 8.54 -21.94
CA ALA A 3 -8.02 9.22 -20.73
C ALA A 3 -9.48 9.70 -20.86
N ILE A 4 -9.91 10.07 -22.08
CA ILE A 4 -11.30 10.45 -22.35
C ILE A 4 -12.22 9.23 -22.25
N ALA A 5 -11.83 8.11 -22.85
CA ALA A 5 -12.58 6.85 -22.74
C ALA A 5 -12.64 6.38 -21.29
N ALA A 6 -11.51 6.38 -20.60
CA ALA A 6 -11.39 6.02 -19.19
C ALA A 6 -12.33 6.84 -18.30
N ALA A 7 -12.41 8.17 -18.51
CA ALA A 7 -13.24 9.07 -17.73
C ALA A 7 -14.74 8.68 -17.74
N TYR A 8 -15.23 8.18 -18.85
CA TYR A 8 -16.64 7.77 -18.94
C TYR A 8 -16.87 6.31 -18.56
N VAL A 9 -15.87 5.44 -18.80
CA VAL A 9 -15.98 4.01 -18.46
C VAL A 9 -15.99 3.78 -16.96
N VAL A 10 -15.26 4.58 -16.17
CA VAL A 10 -15.21 4.43 -14.70
C VAL A 10 -16.49 4.88 -14.00
N LEU A 11 -17.33 5.67 -14.66
CA LEU A 11 -18.61 6.09 -14.09
C LEU A 11 -19.55 4.88 -13.94
N TYR A 12 -20.30 4.84 -12.87
CA TYR A 12 -21.24 3.75 -12.53
C TYR A 12 -20.60 2.38 -12.27
N GLN A 13 -19.27 2.29 -12.18
CA GLN A 13 -18.62 1.03 -11.86
C GLN A 13 -18.55 0.82 -10.35
N THR A 14 -18.77 -0.42 -9.93
CA THR A 14 -18.58 -0.81 -8.53
C THR A 14 -17.11 -0.86 -8.12
N ASP A 15 -16.25 -1.16 -9.08
CA ASP A 15 -14.78 -1.16 -8.94
C ASP A 15 -14.15 -0.38 -10.10
N PRO A 16 -14.02 0.94 -9.98
CA PRO A 16 -13.44 1.78 -11.01
C PRO A 16 -11.95 1.50 -11.25
N GLU A 17 -11.21 1.06 -10.22
CA GLU A 17 -9.79 0.74 -10.35
C GLU A 17 -9.56 -0.51 -11.21
N ALA A 18 -10.29 -1.60 -10.93
CA ALA A 18 -10.20 -2.81 -11.73
C ALA A 18 -10.69 -2.58 -13.18
N THR A 19 -11.71 -1.76 -13.36
CA THR A 19 -12.21 -1.38 -14.68
C THR A 19 -11.15 -0.61 -15.47
N LEU A 20 -10.48 0.33 -14.82
CA LEU A 20 -9.42 1.12 -15.45
C LEU A 20 -8.21 0.26 -15.79
N GLU A 21 -7.81 -0.66 -14.90
CA GLU A 21 -6.72 -1.60 -15.14
C GLU A 21 -7.02 -2.49 -16.38
N ALA A 22 -8.22 -3.04 -16.49
CA ALA A 22 -8.63 -3.85 -17.62
C ALA A 22 -8.62 -3.05 -18.94
N LEU A 23 -9.13 -1.81 -18.92
CA LEU A 23 -9.13 -0.90 -20.07
C LEU A 23 -7.71 -0.58 -20.54
N VAL A 24 -6.84 -0.20 -19.60
CA VAL A 24 -5.44 0.18 -19.89
C VAL A 24 -4.66 -1.00 -20.42
N LEU A 25 -4.79 -2.17 -19.80
CA LEU A 25 -4.12 -3.39 -20.26
C LEU A 25 -4.58 -3.78 -21.67
N GLY A 26 -5.89 -3.77 -21.91
CA GLY A 26 -6.45 -4.04 -23.24
C GLY A 26 -5.92 -3.05 -24.31
N TYR A 27 -5.85 -1.77 -23.98
CA TYR A 27 -5.30 -0.76 -24.87
C TYR A 27 -3.79 -0.98 -25.12
N HIS A 28 -3.03 -1.22 -24.05
CA HIS A 28 -1.58 -1.43 -24.10
C HIS A 28 -1.16 -2.62 -24.97
N THR A 29 -1.99 -3.69 -25.02
CA THR A 29 -1.70 -4.88 -25.86
C THR A 29 -1.74 -4.57 -27.37
N VAL A 30 -2.52 -3.57 -27.78
CA VAL A 30 -2.68 -3.18 -29.17
C VAL A 30 -1.83 -1.95 -29.51
N ASN A 31 -1.77 -1.01 -28.59
CA ASN A 31 -1.03 0.24 -28.71
C ASN A 31 -0.17 0.45 -27.46
N PRO A 32 1.09 -0.01 -27.46
CA PRO A 32 1.95 0.01 -26.31
C PRO A 32 2.15 1.42 -25.74
N LEU A 33 1.75 1.60 -24.50
CA LEU A 33 1.93 2.84 -23.73
C LEU A 33 3.35 2.94 -23.19
N GLN A 34 3.82 4.16 -23.00
CA GLN A 34 5.04 4.46 -22.28
C GLN A 34 4.74 4.74 -20.80
N PRO A 35 5.72 4.55 -19.90
CA PRO A 35 5.53 4.81 -18.44
C PRO A 35 5.01 6.23 -18.15
N GLU A 36 5.50 7.23 -18.87
CA GLU A 36 5.12 8.64 -18.72
C GLU A 36 3.67 8.90 -19.13
N GLU A 37 3.14 8.13 -20.08
CA GLU A 37 1.73 8.21 -20.48
C GLU A 37 0.81 7.65 -19.39
N LEU A 38 1.25 6.58 -18.69
CA LEU A 38 0.53 6.05 -17.54
C LEU A 38 0.50 7.04 -16.38
N ASP A 39 1.61 7.75 -16.13
CA ASP A 39 1.70 8.76 -15.07
C ASP A 39 0.72 9.91 -15.29
N LEU A 40 0.40 10.23 -16.54
CA LEU A 40 -0.53 11.28 -16.91
C LEU A 40 -1.99 10.83 -16.96
N LEU A 41 -2.26 9.52 -16.99
CA LEU A 41 -3.61 9.00 -17.25
C LEU A 41 -4.62 9.46 -16.18
N TRP A 42 -4.29 9.31 -14.91
CA TRP A 42 -5.19 9.67 -13.80
C TRP A 42 -5.49 11.17 -13.74
N PRO A 43 -4.51 12.08 -13.75
CA PRO A 43 -4.81 13.52 -13.76
C PRO A 43 -5.58 13.97 -15.01
N LEU A 44 -5.32 13.36 -16.18
CA LEU A 44 -6.07 13.67 -17.40
C LEU A 44 -7.52 13.15 -17.33
N LEU A 45 -7.75 11.98 -16.72
CA LEU A 45 -9.09 11.46 -16.48
C LEU A 45 -9.89 12.42 -15.56
N GLN A 46 -9.32 12.82 -14.45
CA GLN A 46 -9.96 13.77 -13.51
C GLN A 46 -10.24 15.11 -14.19
N MET A 47 -9.29 15.63 -14.94
CA MET A 47 -9.47 16.85 -15.73
C MET A 47 -10.62 16.71 -16.72
N ARG A 48 -10.73 15.58 -17.43
CA ARG A 48 -11.82 15.33 -18.38
C ARG A 48 -13.18 15.31 -17.66
N LEU A 49 -13.29 14.67 -16.52
CA LEU A 49 -14.53 14.68 -15.72
C LEU A 49 -14.89 16.09 -15.25
N ALA A 50 -13.94 16.86 -14.75
CA ALA A 50 -14.16 18.23 -14.33
C ALA A 50 -14.65 19.13 -15.52
N VAL A 51 -14.02 18.99 -16.68
CA VAL A 51 -14.46 19.69 -17.92
C VAL A 51 -15.87 19.27 -18.32
N SER A 52 -16.20 17.97 -18.18
CA SER A 52 -17.54 17.48 -18.48
C SER A 52 -18.60 18.11 -17.57
N VAL A 53 -18.32 18.17 -16.26
CA VAL A 53 -19.23 18.82 -15.28
C VAL A 53 -19.46 20.30 -15.63
N VAL A 54 -18.38 21.06 -15.90
CA VAL A 54 -18.48 22.49 -16.21
C VAL A 54 -19.23 22.73 -17.52
N ASN A 55 -18.95 21.93 -18.56
CA ASN A 55 -19.62 22.07 -19.85
C ASN A 55 -21.10 21.71 -19.74
N SER A 56 -21.46 20.64 -19.02
CA SER A 56 -22.85 20.28 -18.78
C SER A 56 -23.61 21.40 -18.06
N ALA A 57 -23.01 22.01 -17.03
CA ALA A 57 -23.61 23.14 -16.33
C ALA A 57 -23.84 24.36 -17.23
N LYS A 58 -22.90 24.65 -18.14
CA LYS A 58 -23.06 25.74 -19.12
C LYS A 58 -24.15 25.44 -20.14
N MET A 59 -24.17 24.21 -20.68
CA MET A 59 -25.17 23.82 -21.69
C MET A 59 -26.57 23.76 -21.11
N ALA A 60 -26.74 23.35 -19.85
CA ALA A 60 -28.02 23.38 -19.16
C ALA A 60 -28.60 24.81 -18.99
N GLN A 61 -27.77 25.84 -19.04
CA GLN A 61 -28.24 27.24 -19.06
C GLN A 61 -28.74 27.65 -20.46
N VAL A 62 -28.23 27.01 -21.51
CA VAL A 62 -28.60 27.31 -22.90
C VAL A 62 -29.82 26.49 -23.34
N ASP A 63 -29.85 25.21 -22.94
CA ASP A 63 -30.94 24.27 -23.24
C ASP A 63 -31.34 23.49 -21.95
N PRO A 64 -32.19 24.10 -21.11
CA PRO A 64 -32.56 23.51 -19.82
C PRO A 64 -33.49 22.29 -19.94
N ASP A 65 -34.13 22.11 -21.07
CA ASP A 65 -35.12 21.06 -21.31
C ASP A 65 -34.51 19.78 -21.91
N ASP A 66 -33.24 19.81 -22.34
CA ASP A 66 -32.54 18.62 -22.85
C ASP A 66 -31.86 17.82 -21.71
N PRO A 67 -32.44 16.67 -21.30
CA PRO A 67 -31.87 15.84 -20.24
C PRO A 67 -30.50 15.21 -20.63
N TYR A 68 -30.18 15.10 -21.91
CA TYR A 68 -28.92 14.54 -22.37
C TYR A 68 -27.73 15.41 -21.99
N VAL A 69 -27.93 16.72 -21.93
CA VAL A 69 -26.90 17.71 -21.59
C VAL A 69 -26.31 17.47 -20.19
N VAL A 70 -27.10 16.95 -19.27
CA VAL A 70 -26.71 16.76 -17.85
C VAL A 70 -26.51 15.30 -17.48
N ILE A 71 -26.66 14.34 -18.40
CA ILE A 71 -26.66 12.90 -18.10
C ILE A 71 -25.40 12.41 -17.38
N SER A 72 -24.24 12.96 -17.70
CA SER A 72 -22.95 12.61 -17.09
C SER A 72 -22.55 13.55 -15.94
N GLN A 73 -23.27 14.64 -15.70
CA GLN A 73 -22.87 15.67 -14.74
C GLN A 73 -22.86 15.15 -13.32
N ALA A 74 -23.99 14.62 -12.85
CA ALA A 74 -24.09 14.13 -11.48
C ALA A 74 -23.16 12.95 -11.17
N PRO A 75 -23.04 11.93 -12.04
CA PRO A 75 -22.10 10.84 -11.83
C PRO A 75 -20.63 11.30 -11.82
N ALA A 76 -20.24 12.20 -12.73
CA ALA A 76 -18.90 12.74 -12.78
C ALA A 76 -18.56 13.57 -11.52
N TRP A 77 -19.51 14.40 -11.09
CA TRP A 77 -19.37 15.18 -9.86
C TRP A 77 -19.22 14.26 -8.64
N GLN A 78 -20.11 13.28 -8.49
CA GLN A 78 -20.05 12.30 -7.41
C GLN A 78 -18.72 11.54 -7.39
N PHE A 79 -18.23 11.10 -8.54
CA PHE A 79 -16.96 10.40 -8.67
C PHE A 79 -15.78 11.26 -8.20
N LEU A 80 -15.77 12.55 -8.58
CA LEU A 80 -14.72 13.50 -8.19
C LEU A 80 -14.77 13.83 -6.70
N GLU A 81 -15.96 13.99 -6.12
CA GLU A 81 -16.14 14.30 -4.70
C GLU A 81 -15.80 13.12 -3.78
N GLN A 82 -16.20 11.92 -4.14
CA GLN A 82 -15.96 10.74 -3.32
C GLN A 82 -14.47 10.41 -3.20
N ASN A 83 -13.70 10.71 -4.24
CA ASN A 83 -12.23 10.51 -4.31
C ASN A 83 -11.75 9.21 -3.64
N THR A 84 -12.47 8.11 -3.89
CA THR A 84 -12.21 6.80 -3.26
C THR A 84 -10.98 6.11 -3.81
N VAL A 85 -10.47 6.57 -4.97
CA VAL A 85 -9.33 5.99 -5.67
C VAL A 85 -8.02 6.55 -5.11
N HIS A 86 -7.17 5.67 -4.64
CA HIS A 86 -5.82 6.06 -4.22
C HIS A 86 -4.90 6.16 -5.43
N ALA A 87 -4.70 7.36 -5.95
CA ALA A 87 -3.98 7.62 -7.22
C ALA A 87 -2.60 6.93 -7.31
N GLY A 88 -1.80 6.98 -6.24
CA GLY A 88 -0.47 6.34 -6.22
C GLY A 88 -0.53 4.81 -6.31
N LEU A 89 -1.51 4.19 -5.65
CA LEU A 89 -1.71 2.74 -5.72
C LEU A 89 -2.23 2.32 -7.10
N LEU A 90 -3.19 3.06 -7.64
CA LEU A 90 -3.70 2.84 -9.00
C LEU A 90 -2.55 2.90 -10.03
N LEU A 91 -1.74 3.95 -9.99
CA LEU A 91 -0.60 4.09 -10.89
C LEU A 91 0.38 2.92 -10.77
N ALA A 92 0.71 2.51 -9.55
CA ALA A 92 1.58 1.35 -9.32
C ALA A 92 1.00 0.07 -9.95
N ARG A 93 -0.31 -0.17 -9.81
CA ARG A 93 -1.00 -1.31 -10.43
C ARG A 93 -0.98 -1.24 -11.96
N LEU A 94 -1.28 -0.08 -12.54
CA LEU A 94 -1.25 0.12 -13.99
C LEU A 94 0.15 -0.10 -14.58
N ARG A 95 1.19 0.41 -13.90
CA ARG A 95 2.58 0.18 -14.31
C ARG A 95 2.93 -1.31 -14.30
N VAL A 96 2.62 -2.01 -13.21
CA VAL A 96 2.89 -3.46 -13.10
C VAL A 96 2.11 -4.25 -14.15
N ALA A 97 0.83 -3.94 -14.38
CA ALA A 97 0.02 -4.60 -15.40
C ALA A 97 0.60 -4.42 -16.82
N CYS A 98 1.21 -3.28 -17.10
CA CYS A 98 1.89 -2.99 -18.37
C CYS A 98 3.37 -3.45 -18.41
N GLY A 99 3.86 -4.15 -17.36
CA GLY A 99 5.24 -4.67 -17.31
C GLY A 99 6.31 -3.64 -16.93
N PHE A 100 5.93 -2.51 -16.38
CA PHE A 100 6.85 -1.46 -15.95
C PHE A 100 7.17 -1.54 -14.44
N PRO A 101 8.27 -0.92 -13.97
CA PRO A 101 8.55 -0.73 -12.56
C PRO A 101 7.43 0.04 -11.86
N ILE A 102 7.20 -0.24 -10.57
CA ILE A 102 6.14 0.36 -9.76
C ILE A 102 6.19 1.90 -9.78
N THR A 103 7.40 2.46 -9.75
CA THR A 103 7.65 3.91 -9.86
C THR A 103 8.78 4.17 -10.86
N SER A 104 8.84 5.36 -11.42
CA SER A 104 9.93 5.80 -12.29
C SER A 104 11.29 5.82 -11.59
N SER A 105 11.31 5.98 -10.25
CA SER A 105 12.53 5.98 -9.45
C SER A 105 12.92 4.60 -8.91
N ALA A 106 12.12 3.54 -9.11
CA ALA A 106 12.36 2.23 -8.49
C ALA A 106 13.71 1.62 -8.88
N GLU A 107 14.14 1.78 -10.13
CA GLU A 107 15.44 1.27 -10.59
C GLU A 107 16.59 2.04 -9.94
N ALA A 108 16.51 3.36 -9.87
CA ALA A 108 17.50 4.21 -9.23
C ALA A 108 17.61 3.89 -7.72
N VAL A 109 16.46 3.73 -7.04
CA VAL A 109 16.41 3.32 -5.64
C VAL A 109 17.06 1.94 -5.45
N HIS A 110 16.72 0.96 -6.29
CA HIS A 110 17.32 -0.37 -6.20
C HIS A 110 18.83 -0.36 -6.41
N ALA A 111 19.31 0.38 -7.42
CA ALA A 111 20.74 0.55 -7.68
C ALA A 111 21.45 1.23 -6.50
N TYR A 112 20.85 2.27 -5.93
CA TYR A 112 21.36 2.95 -4.74
C TYR A 112 21.45 2.01 -3.54
N LEU A 113 20.37 1.29 -3.20
CA LEU A 113 20.36 0.36 -2.07
C LEU A 113 21.39 -0.77 -2.25
N LYS A 114 21.56 -1.27 -3.47
CA LYS A 114 22.58 -2.27 -3.78
C LYS A 114 24.00 -1.72 -3.58
N LYS A 115 24.26 -0.48 -3.99
CA LYS A 115 25.55 0.21 -3.79
C LYS A 115 25.82 0.46 -2.30
N MET A 116 24.78 0.82 -1.54
CA MET A 116 24.88 1.11 -0.10
C MET A 116 24.90 -0.14 0.78
N ARG A 117 24.81 -1.33 0.21
CA ARG A 117 24.89 -2.59 0.95
C ARG A 117 26.17 -2.66 1.79
N GLY A 118 26.00 -2.87 3.09
CA GLY A 118 27.10 -2.88 4.06
C GLY A 118 27.42 -1.52 4.71
N HIS A 119 26.76 -0.44 4.29
CA HIS A 119 26.89 0.89 4.91
C HIS A 119 25.68 1.26 5.79
N PHE A 120 24.69 0.38 5.88
CA PHE A 120 23.53 0.61 6.74
C PHE A 120 23.88 0.40 8.21
N ALA A 121 23.40 1.29 9.07
CA ALA A 121 23.47 1.08 10.51
C ALA A 121 22.55 -0.09 10.93
N PRO A 122 22.87 -0.79 12.00
CA PRO A 122 21.98 -1.84 12.50
C PRO A 122 20.65 -1.24 13.00
N VAL A 123 19.55 -1.89 12.65
CA VAL A 123 18.20 -1.47 13.09
C VAL A 123 18.00 -1.70 14.58
N ILE A 124 18.64 -2.74 15.15
CA ILE A 124 18.72 -3.03 16.57
C ILE A 124 20.16 -3.39 16.94
N ALA A 125 20.50 -3.30 18.22
CA ALA A 125 21.87 -3.58 18.69
C ALA A 125 22.30 -5.05 18.52
N ALA A 126 21.36 -5.99 18.39
CA ALA A 126 21.66 -7.41 18.22
C ALA A 126 22.23 -7.71 16.82
N ASN A 127 23.12 -8.70 16.75
CA ASN A 127 23.68 -9.16 15.47
C ASN A 127 22.66 -10.03 14.71
N LEU A 128 21.90 -9.43 13.80
CA LEU A 128 20.87 -10.11 13.03
C LEU A 128 21.41 -11.16 12.04
N SER A 129 22.71 -11.12 11.70
CA SER A 129 23.29 -12.08 10.74
C SER A 129 23.40 -13.50 11.29
N VAL A 130 23.34 -13.66 12.59
CA VAL A 130 23.37 -14.95 13.31
C VAL A 130 22.07 -15.25 14.06
N ALA A 131 21.08 -14.37 13.94
CA ALA A 131 19.77 -14.57 14.58
C ALA A 131 19.05 -15.79 13.95
N PRO A 132 18.45 -16.65 14.79
CA PRO A 132 17.67 -17.77 14.27
C PRO A 132 16.45 -17.26 13.49
N MET A 133 16.09 -18.01 12.44
CA MET A 133 14.88 -17.76 11.68
C MET A 133 13.69 -18.46 12.33
N TRP A 134 12.58 -17.71 12.42
CA TRP A 134 11.32 -18.22 12.96
C TRP A 134 10.21 -18.04 11.94
N SER A 135 9.38 -19.08 11.80
CA SER A 135 8.25 -19.06 10.87
C SER A 135 6.93 -18.99 11.64
N LEU A 136 6.05 -18.08 11.22
CA LEU A 136 4.64 -18.05 11.60
C LEU A 136 3.75 -18.70 10.52
N SER A 137 4.36 -19.52 9.66
CA SER A 137 3.62 -20.24 8.60
C SER A 137 2.77 -21.37 9.18
N VAL A 138 1.94 -21.96 8.32
CA VAL A 138 1.04 -23.07 8.63
C VAL A 138 1.73 -24.27 9.24
N GLU A 139 3.02 -24.43 8.98
CA GLU A 139 3.81 -25.60 9.41
C GLU A 139 4.28 -25.50 10.86
N GLN A 140 4.13 -24.33 11.49
CA GLN A 140 4.56 -24.11 12.87
C GLN A 140 3.45 -24.52 13.87
N SER A 141 3.82 -25.36 14.83
CA SER A 141 2.93 -25.85 15.88
C SER A 141 2.43 -24.78 16.86
N CYS A 142 3.05 -23.60 16.87
CA CYS A 142 2.66 -22.47 17.73
C CYS A 142 1.54 -21.61 17.11
N VAL A 143 1.20 -21.80 15.84
CA VAL A 143 0.11 -21.07 15.20
C VAL A 143 -1.21 -21.78 15.51
N PRO A 144 -2.22 -21.07 16.04
CA PRO A 144 -3.53 -21.65 16.31
C PRO A 144 -4.13 -22.33 15.07
N VAL A 145 -4.74 -23.49 15.26
CA VAL A 145 -5.35 -24.28 14.19
C VAL A 145 -6.53 -23.54 13.55
N ASP A 146 -7.24 -22.73 14.34
CA ASP A 146 -8.33 -21.88 13.83
C ASP A 146 -7.97 -20.40 13.88
N PRO A 147 -7.46 -19.84 12.77
CA PRO A 147 -7.10 -18.42 12.71
C PRO A 147 -8.31 -17.50 12.72
N PHE A 148 -9.54 -17.99 12.50
CA PHE A 148 -10.74 -17.17 12.53
C PHE A 148 -11.13 -16.73 13.96
N GLU A 149 -10.70 -17.48 14.94
CA GLU A 149 -10.97 -17.20 16.35
C GLU A 149 -9.80 -16.48 17.06
N LEU A 150 -8.70 -16.23 16.35
CA LEU A 150 -7.50 -15.63 16.92
C LEU A 150 -7.79 -14.21 17.43
N SER A 151 -7.78 -14.06 18.75
CA SER A 151 -7.84 -12.75 19.40
C SER A 151 -6.47 -12.04 19.37
N SER A 152 -6.46 -10.72 19.57
CA SER A 152 -5.21 -9.96 19.69
C SER A 152 -4.35 -10.45 20.86
N SER A 153 -4.97 -10.91 21.95
CA SER A 153 -4.25 -11.45 23.11
C SER A 153 -3.57 -12.78 22.81
N GLU A 154 -4.20 -13.65 22.03
CA GLU A 154 -3.60 -14.93 21.61
C GLU A 154 -2.48 -14.71 20.61
N ALA A 155 -2.65 -13.80 19.65
CA ALA A 155 -1.59 -13.39 18.75
C ALA A 155 -0.38 -12.82 19.54
N ALA A 156 -0.63 -11.96 20.52
CA ALA A 156 0.40 -11.42 21.39
C ALA A 156 1.09 -12.50 22.24
N GLN A 157 0.36 -13.53 22.71
CA GLN A 157 0.94 -14.66 23.44
C GLN A 157 1.87 -15.50 22.55
N VAL A 158 1.45 -15.78 21.31
CA VAL A 158 2.28 -16.49 20.33
C VAL A 158 3.59 -15.72 20.11
N VAL A 159 3.50 -14.43 19.81
CA VAL A 159 4.67 -13.58 19.59
C VAL A 159 5.48 -13.41 20.87
N GLY A 160 4.81 -13.22 22.02
CA GLY A 160 5.47 -13.06 23.33
C GLY A 160 6.21 -14.31 23.80
N ALA A 161 5.70 -15.51 23.52
CA ALA A 161 6.40 -16.75 23.78
C ALA A 161 7.73 -16.84 22.99
N LEU A 162 7.74 -16.31 21.77
CA LEU A 162 8.91 -16.24 20.91
C LEU A 162 9.99 -15.28 21.45
N ALA A 163 9.55 -14.14 22.00
CA ALA A 163 10.45 -13.12 22.53
C ALA A 163 10.89 -13.41 23.99
N SER A 164 10.19 -14.31 24.71
CA SER A 164 10.42 -14.55 26.15
C SER A 164 11.74 -15.28 26.49
N GLU A 165 12.38 -15.91 25.51
CA GLU A 165 13.69 -16.56 25.70
C GLU A 165 14.88 -15.58 25.62
N GLY A 166 14.61 -14.28 25.48
CA GLY A 166 15.65 -13.24 25.42
C GLY A 166 16.50 -13.26 24.14
N ALA A 167 16.20 -14.18 23.23
CA ALA A 167 16.87 -14.28 21.95
C ALA A 167 16.14 -13.42 20.91
N VAL A 168 16.91 -12.70 20.08
CA VAL A 168 16.38 -12.02 18.91
C VAL A 168 16.26 -13.05 17.77
N CYS A 169 15.07 -13.11 17.14
CA CYS A 169 14.77 -13.98 16.01
C CYS A 169 14.27 -13.18 14.83
N LEU A 170 14.44 -13.71 13.63
CA LEU A 170 13.93 -13.09 12.39
C LEU A 170 12.79 -13.91 11.77
N GLY A 171 11.74 -13.24 11.35
CA GLY A 171 10.68 -13.82 10.52
C GLY A 171 11.07 -13.87 9.04
N TYR A 172 10.39 -14.74 8.29
CA TYR A 172 10.64 -14.88 6.85
C TYR A 172 9.96 -13.77 6.03
N TYR A 173 10.65 -13.29 5.03
CA TYR A 173 10.07 -12.44 3.98
C TYR A 173 9.22 -13.30 3.02
N LYS A 174 8.08 -12.75 2.57
CA LYS A 174 7.08 -13.46 1.72
C LYS A 174 6.53 -14.73 2.37
N GLU A 175 6.31 -14.67 3.66
CA GLU A 175 5.79 -15.80 4.42
C GLU A 175 4.26 -15.89 4.33
N PRO A 176 3.69 -17.02 3.86
CA PRO A 176 2.25 -17.26 3.93
C PRO A 176 1.84 -17.53 5.38
N ARG A 177 0.83 -16.80 5.88
CA ARG A 177 0.38 -16.87 7.29
C ARG A 177 -1.09 -17.18 7.40
N LEU A 178 -1.45 -18.15 8.22
CA LEU A 178 -2.86 -18.48 8.53
C LEU A 178 -3.58 -17.33 9.24
N ILE A 179 -2.89 -16.58 10.08
CA ILE A 179 -3.47 -15.44 10.80
C ILE A 179 -4.16 -14.44 9.85
N TYR A 180 -3.72 -14.33 8.60
CA TYR A 180 -4.30 -13.47 7.60
C TYR A 180 -5.66 -13.95 7.05
N THR A 181 -6.10 -15.15 7.46
CA THR A 181 -7.45 -15.64 7.18
C THR A 181 -8.49 -15.10 8.15
N ALA A 182 -8.06 -14.52 9.28
CA ALA A 182 -8.95 -13.91 10.27
C ALA A 182 -9.77 -12.76 9.66
N PRO A 183 -11.02 -12.53 10.16
CA PRO A 183 -11.90 -11.48 9.63
C PRO A 183 -11.31 -10.07 9.68
N ALA A 184 -10.43 -9.78 10.63
CA ALA A 184 -9.73 -8.49 10.75
C ALA A 184 -8.91 -8.12 9.50
N PHE A 185 -8.49 -9.09 8.70
CA PHE A 185 -7.74 -8.89 7.45
C PHE A 185 -8.63 -8.82 6.21
N TYR A 186 -9.95 -8.93 6.40
CA TYR A 186 -10.94 -8.61 5.37
C TYR A 186 -11.09 -7.10 5.29
N LYS A 187 -10.42 -6.47 4.37
CA LYS A 187 -10.60 -5.03 4.11
C LYS A 187 -11.14 -4.82 2.70
N GLY A 188 -12.31 -4.19 2.61
CA GLY A 188 -12.94 -3.82 1.35
C GLY A 188 -13.99 -4.81 0.83
N PRO A 189 -14.62 -4.51 -0.31
CA PRO A 189 -15.65 -5.33 -0.93
C PRO A 189 -15.10 -6.57 -1.65
N TRP A 190 -13.88 -6.95 -1.35
CA TRP A 190 -13.12 -7.99 -2.05
C TRP A 190 -13.71 -9.37 -1.85
N LYS A 191 -13.71 -10.15 -2.92
CA LYS A 191 -14.02 -11.57 -2.87
C LYS A 191 -12.98 -12.31 -2.03
N ALA A 192 -13.29 -13.51 -1.56
CA ALA A 192 -12.39 -14.33 -0.75
C ALA A 192 -10.99 -14.55 -1.38
N SER A 193 -10.90 -14.44 -2.73
CA SER A 193 -9.65 -14.51 -3.48
C SER A 193 -8.68 -13.34 -3.23
N ASP A 194 -9.17 -12.20 -2.73
CA ASP A 194 -8.37 -10.97 -2.62
C ASP A 194 -7.86 -10.72 -1.19
N ARG A 195 -7.84 -11.75 -0.37
CA ARG A 195 -7.32 -11.68 0.99
C ARG A 195 -5.80 -11.50 1.02
N ARG A 196 -5.32 -10.82 2.05
CA ARG A 196 -3.93 -10.95 2.45
C ARG A 196 -3.65 -12.41 2.84
N THR A 197 -2.65 -13.00 2.24
CA THR A 197 -2.21 -14.36 2.55
C THR A 197 -0.71 -14.43 2.83
N VAL A 198 0.03 -13.41 2.41
CA VAL A 198 1.49 -13.38 2.49
C VAL A 198 1.95 -12.12 3.22
N HIS A 199 2.82 -12.29 4.20
CA HIS A 199 3.53 -11.21 4.88
C HIS A 199 4.70 -10.73 4.02
N LEU A 200 4.74 -9.43 3.71
CA LEU A 200 5.77 -8.82 2.86
C LEU A 200 6.83 -8.04 3.65
N GLY A 201 6.71 -7.98 4.99
CA GLY A 201 7.72 -7.40 5.86
C GLY A 201 8.78 -8.42 6.28
N ILE A 202 9.76 -7.94 7.02
CA ILE A 202 10.68 -8.76 7.81
C ILE A 202 10.34 -8.50 9.27
N ASP A 203 9.96 -9.53 10.00
CA ASP A 203 9.76 -9.41 11.44
C ASP A 203 11.08 -9.59 12.18
N VAL A 204 11.26 -8.74 13.17
CA VAL A 204 12.33 -8.87 14.17
C VAL A 204 11.66 -9.10 15.50
N PHE A 205 11.66 -10.34 15.98
CA PHE A 205 11.15 -10.68 17.31
C PHE A 205 12.23 -10.37 18.33
N ALA A 206 11.94 -9.43 19.22
CA ALA A 206 12.86 -8.97 20.26
C ALA A 206 12.09 -8.68 21.55
N PRO A 207 12.76 -8.65 22.72
CA PRO A 207 12.12 -8.26 23.97
C PRO A 207 11.46 -6.89 23.87
N GLN A 208 10.33 -6.73 24.55
CA GLN A 208 9.65 -5.43 24.65
C GLN A 208 10.61 -4.37 25.23
N GLY A 209 10.61 -3.18 24.63
CA GLY A 209 11.50 -2.09 25.00
C GLY A 209 12.86 -2.13 24.30
N THR A 210 13.06 -3.04 23.35
CA THR A 210 14.27 -3.04 22.51
C THR A 210 14.33 -1.76 21.67
N ASP A 211 15.45 -1.03 21.75
CA ASP A 211 15.68 0.18 20.97
C ASP A 211 15.78 -0.13 19.47
N ILE A 212 15.09 0.68 18.68
CA ILE A 212 15.10 0.60 17.21
C ILE A 212 15.74 1.86 16.65
N SER A 213 16.66 1.68 15.70
CA SER A 213 17.39 2.76 15.03
C SER A 213 17.11 2.79 13.53
N ALA A 214 17.09 3.99 12.95
CA ALA A 214 17.05 4.13 11.50
C ALA A 214 18.35 3.62 10.89
N PRO A 215 18.31 2.75 9.86
CA PRO A 215 19.52 2.19 9.25
C PRO A 215 20.29 3.20 8.40
N MET A 216 19.67 4.32 8.07
CA MET A 216 20.25 5.40 7.28
C MET A 216 19.54 6.72 7.54
N THR A 217 20.15 7.82 7.11
CA THR A 217 19.54 9.15 7.20
C THR A 217 18.19 9.17 6.49
N GLY A 218 17.19 9.74 7.17
CA GLY A 218 15.84 9.88 6.65
C GLY A 218 15.10 11.00 7.38
N ARG A 219 13.92 11.31 6.88
CA ARG A 219 13.00 12.30 7.46
C ARG A 219 11.73 11.59 7.89
N VAL A 220 11.22 11.88 9.07
CA VAL A 220 9.93 11.35 9.52
C VAL A 220 8.85 11.82 8.55
N HIS A 221 8.13 10.87 7.96
CA HIS A 221 7.06 11.11 7.01
C HIS A 221 5.68 10.88 7.64
N VAL A 222 5.54 9.80 8.39
CA VAL A 222 4.31 9.49 9.13
C VAL A 222 4.67 8.96 10.51
N VAL A 223 3.92 9.39 11.51
CA VAL A 223 3.88 8.79 12.85
C VAL A 223 2.41 8.59 13.19
N GLU A 224 2.00 7.39 13.55
CA GLU A 224 0.61 7.06 13.85
C GLU A 224 0.52 5.91 14.85
N ASN A 225 -0.50 5.92 15.70
CA ASN A 225 -0.84 4.80 16.55
C ASN A 225 -2.12 4.11 16.06
N ARG A 226 -2.00 2.90 15.55
CA ARG A 226 -3.07 2.06 15.04
C ARG A 226 -3.57 1.13 16.14
N THR A 227 -4.69 1.46 16.75
CA THR A 227 -5.26 0.72 17.89
C THR A 227 -6.25 -0.37 17.52
N THR A 228 -6.52 -0.57 16.23
CA THR A 228 -7.40 -1.65 15.76
C THR A 228 -6.78 -3.02 16.08
N SER A 229 -7.61 -3.98 16.46
CA SER A 229 -7.16 -5.37 16.71
C SER A 229 -6.39 -5.92 15.50
N LEU A 230 -5.26 -6.59 15.75
CA LEU A 230 -4.36 -7.17 14.75
C LEU A 230 -3.76 -6.14 13.77
N ASP A 231 -3.79 -4.85 14.09
CA ASP A 231 -3.09 -3.80 13.34
C ASP A 231 -1.67 -3.57 13.91
N TYR A 232 -0.96 -2.59 13.38
CA TYR A 232 0.48 -2.37 13.62
C TYR A 232 0.82 -1.68 14.96
N GLY A 233 -0.17 -1.20 15.73
CA GLY A 233 0.13 -0.39 16.92
C GLY A 233 0.82 0.92 16.56
N GLY A 234 1.89 1.27 17.28
CA GLY A 234 2.73 2.42 16.93
C GLY A 234 3.48 2.19 15.61
N ILE A 235 3.39 3.15 14.69
CA ILE A 235 4.09 3.11 13.40
C ILE A 235 4.89 4.38 13.15
N ILE A 236 6.03 4.21 12.52
CA ILE A 236 6.82 5.30 11.93
C ILE A 236 7.13 4.93 10.48
N ILE A 237 6.95 5.90 9.59
CA ILE A 237 7.43 5.82 8.21
C ILE A 237 8.49 6.89 8.02
N LEU A 238 9.67 6.49 7.59
CA LEU A 238 10.75 7.39 7.22
C LEU A 238 10.83 7.51 5.70
N MET A 239 10.98 8.73 5.22
CA MET A 239 11.33 9.01 3.83
C MET A 239 12.85 9.18 3.70
N HIS A 240 13.44 8.49 2.77
CA HIS A 240 14.85 8.55 2.43
C HIS A 240 15.01 9.10 1.02
N GLU A 241 15.88 10.07 0.87
CA GLU A 241 16.24 10.65 -0.44
C GLU A 241 17.49 9.95 -0.98
N ILE A 242 17.53 9.76 -2.29
CA ILE A 242 18.72 9.25 -2.98
C ILE A 242 19.36 10.38 -3.79
N PRO A 243 20.69 10.33 -4.04
CA PRO A 243 21.42 11.41 -4.72
C PRO A 243 20.86 11.79 -6.09
N ASP A 244 20.24 10.85 -6.80
CA ASP A 244 19.68 11.05 -8.13
C ASP A 244 18.28 11.65 -8.13
N GLY A 245 17.79 12.16 -6.97
CA GLY A 245 16.52 12.87 -6.84
C GLY A 245 15.30 11.97 -6.63
N GLY A 246 15.48 10.65 -6.53
CA GLY A 246 14.42 9.72 -6.13
C GLY A 246 14.30 9.63 -4.60
N HIS A 247 13.22 9.00 -4.16
CA HIS A 247 13.02 8.71 -2.74
C HIS A 247 12.36 7.34 -2.55
N PHE A 248 12.51 6.80 -1.34
CA PHE A 248 11.83 5.58 -0.91
C PHE A 248 11.48 5.69 0.57
N TYR A 249 10.70 4.73 1.06
CA TYR A 249 10.21 4.74 2.43
C TYR A 249 10.60 3.46 3.15
N THR A 250 10.93 3.60 4.44
CA THR A 250 11.01 2.46 5.36
C THR A 250 9.88 2.56 6.37
N PHE A 251 9.22 1.42 6.60
CA PHE A 251 8.10 1.29 7.52
C PHE A 251 8.53 0.51 8.76
N TYR A 252 8.21 1.04 9.93
CA TYR A 252 8.42 0.41 11.22
C TYR A 252 7.08 0.29 11.92
N GLY A 253 6.68 -0.93 12.25
CA GLY A 253 5.43 -1.23 12.96
C GLY A 253 5.69 -1.90 14.30
N HIS A 254 4.63 -2.07 15.08
CA HIS A 254 4.63 -2.65 16.42
C HIS A 254 5.55 -1.91 17.43
N LEU A 255 5.70 -0.59 17.21
CA LEU A 255 6.44 0.28 18.11
C LEU A 255 5.62 0.60 19.36
N ASP A 256 6.32 1.03 20.41
CA ASP A 256 5.66 1.56 21.60
C ASP A 256 4.78 2.77 21.23
N PRO A 257 3.49 2.80 21.62
CA PRO A 257 2.60 3.91 21.30
C PRO A 257 3.11 5.27 21.79
N SER A 258 3.90 5.33 22.86
CA SER A 258 4.48 6.59 23.37
C SER A 258 5.42 7.29 22.39
N VAL A 259 5.99 6.55 21.44
CA VAL A 259 6.80 7.13 20.34
C VAL A 259 5.98 8.09 19.51
N CYS A 260 4.67 7.84 19.34
CA CYS A 260 3.78 8.71 18.61
C CYS A 260 3.53 10.05 19.32
N GLU A 261 3.75 10.14 20.62
CA GLU A 261 3.56 11.35 21.42
C GLU A 261 4.81 12.24 21.47
N THR A 262 5.98 11.65 21.22
CA THR A 262 7.27 12.34 21.39
C THR A 262 7.87 12.89 20.12
N LEU A 263 7.38 12.50 18.94
CA LEU A 263 7.92 12.89 17.63
C LEU A 263 7.11 13.99 16.92
N PHE A 264 6.18 14.64 17.62
CA PHE A 264 5.41 15.81 17.11
C PHE A 264 5.77 17.06 17.89
#